data_72d74aac262d10907a9604a5300db89c
#
_entry.id   72d74aac262d10907a9604a5300db89c
#
_cell.length_a   1.000
_cell.length_b   1.000
_cell.length_c   1.000
_cell.angle_alpha   90.00
_cell.angle_beta   90.00
_cell.angle_gamma   90.00
#
_symmetry.space_group_name_H-M   'P 1'
#
loop_
_entity.id
_entity.type
_entity.pdbx_description
1 polymer ?
#
loop_
_entity_poly.entity_id
_entity_poly.type
_entity_poly.pdbx_seq_one_letter_code
_entity_poly.pdbx_strand_id
1 'polypeptide(L)'
;MALASRHGQATTEWVAVLLACTVLATTALKAVNSNLATLPPLSPLFAEAGRANAAQEEVVGVIPAFPQLSASPLPMIDGGSIVAIAEQLDGLRIKEMPPGSNTGPGIVEFTDGNAEAWCADFVSWVLRAAGRPFTGGASGGWRLAWTLDVRRWFAERGMFRERLVADPKPGDVVWFTFGHVGIVRRATPTTIETVEGNSNDAVSEHTYDSWRLNTNIGGFGRPFGNAAHVQDRRIAITS
;
A
#
# COMPACT_ATOMS: atom_id res chain seq x y z
N MET A 1 20.54 -58.49 24.08
CA MET A 1 21.60 -57.47 23.97
C MET A 1 20.97 -56.13 23.77
N ALA A 2 21.26 -55.21 24.66
CA ALA A 2 20.52 -53.99 24.93
C ALA A 2 20.74 -52.91 23.86
N LEU A 3 19.64 -52.34 23.31
CA LEU A 3 19.62 -51.03 22.66
C LEU A 3 19.39 -49.95 23.72
N ALA A 4 20.49 -49.38 24.23
CA ALA A 4 20.44 -48.28 25.16
C ALA A 4 20.06 -46.96 24.46
N SER A 5 19.12 -46.26 25.02
CA SER A 5 18.47 -45.05 24.56
C SER A 5 19.43 -43.90 24.34
N ARG A 6 19.42 -43.35 23.10
CA ARG A 6 20.05 -42.04 22.76
C ARG A 6 19.15 -40.82 23.04
N HIS A 7 18.03 -40.99 23.74
CA HIS A 7 17.04 -39.92 23.94
C HIS A 7 17.30 -39.04 25.18
N GLY A 8 18.24 -39.40 26.04
CA GLY A 8 18.52 -38.64 27.28
C GLY A 8 19.58 -37.55 27.16
N GLN A 9 20.44 -37.59 26.14
CA GLN A 9 21.53 -36.61 26.01
C GLN A 9 21.13 -35.33 25.29
N ALA A 10 20.17 -35.40 24.35
CA ALA A 10 19.72 -34.22 23.63
C ALA A 10 18.96 -33.17 24.47
N THR A 11 18.24 -33.62 25.50
CA THR A 11 17.46 -32.71 26.38
C THR A 11 18.32 -31.90 27.34
N THR A 12 19.44 -32.43 27.78
CA THR A 12 20.38 -31.73 28.69
C THR A 12 21.19 -30.66 27.96
N GLU A 13 21.56 -30.89 26.71
CA GLU A 13 22.27 -29.92 25.87
C GLU A 13 21.39 -28.71 25.53
N TRP A 14 20.13 -28.90 25.20
CA TRP A 14 19.19 -27.82 24.90
C TRP A 14 18.88 -26.96 26.15
N VAL A 15 18.79 -27.54 27.33
CA VAL A 15 18.59 -26.82 28.58
C VAL A 15 19.82 -25.96 28.90
N ALA A 16 21.03 -26.46 28.66
CA ALA A 16 22.26 -25.70 28.86
C ALA A 16 22.38 -24.50 27.88
N VAL A 17 22.00 -24.68 26.63
CA VAL A 17 21.99 -23.59 25.60
C VAL A 17 20.94 -22.52 25.99
N LEU A 18 19.74 -22.88 26.39
CA LEU A 18 18.71 -21.93 26.82
C LEU A 18 19.14 -21.15 28.08
N LEU A 19 19.79 -21.79 29.06
CA LEU A 19 20.33 -21.14 30.25
C LEU A 19 21.47 -20.17 29.90
N ALA A 20 22.36 -20.53 28.99
CA ALA A 20 23.44 -19.65 28.50
C ALA A 20 22.88 -18.42 27.77
N CYS A 21 21.87 -18.59 26.92
CA CYS A 21 21.23 -17.46 26.21
C CYS A 21 20.50 -16.50 27.19
N THR A 22 19.84 -17.01 28.23
CA THR A 22 19.17 -16.15 29.22
C THR A 22 20.18 -15.38 30.09
N VAL A 23 21.29 -15.99 30.45
CA VAL A 23 22.37 -15.31 31.21
C VAL A 23 23.03 -14.23 30.36
N LEU A 24 23.31 -14.48 29.07
CA LEU A 24 23.87 -13.49 28.14
C LEU A 24 22.91 -12.32 27.93
N ALA A 25 21.61 -12.57 27.77
CA ALA A 25 20.61 -11.52 27.60
C ALA A 25 20.48 -10.64 28.85
N THR A 26 20.52 -11.23 30.05
CA THR A 26 20.43 -10.47 31.32
C THR A 26 21.71 -9.67 31.61
N THR A 27 22.87 -10.16 31.23
CA THR A 27 24.16 -9.42 31.37
C THR A 27 24.24 -8.28 30.39
N ALA A 28 23.80 -8.47 29.13
CA ALA A 28 23.72 -7.40 28.14
C ALA A 28 22.75 -6.28 28.57
N LEU A 29 21.60 -6.65 29.12
CA LEU A 29 20.60 -5.67 29.60
C LEU A 29 21.13 -4.87 30.81
N LYS A 30 21.87 -5.52 31.71
CA LYS A 30 22.53 -4.81 32.81
C LYS A 30 23.64 -3.87 32.36
N ALA A 31 24.44 -4.26 31.37
CA ALA A 31 25.49 -3.42 30.79
C ALA A 31 24.91 -2.18 30.09
N VAL A 32 23.79 -2.31 29.38
CA VAL A 32 23.08 -1.18 28.77
C VAL A 32 22.52 -0.23 29.84
N ASN A 33 21.93 -0.79 30.91
CA ASN A 33 21.32 0.03 31.96
C ASN A 33 22.37 0.74 32.84
N SER A 34 23.56 0.18 33.05
CA SER A 34 24.66 0.82 33.79
C SER A 34 25.31 1.94 33.00
N ASN A 35 25.35 1.86 31.66
CA ASN A 35 25.86 2.93 30.80
C ASN A 35 24.88 4.10 30.66
N LEU A 36 23.57 3.85 30.76
CA LEU A 36 22.55 4.91 30.80
C LEU A 36 22.63 5.78 32.05
N ALA A 37 23.05 5.25 33.17
CA ALA A 37 23.19 5.98 34.43
C ALA A 37 24.37 6.95 34.47
N THR A 38 25.33 6.84 33.56
CA THR A 38 26.53 7.70 33.47
C THR A 38 26.44 8.76 32.37
N LEU A 39 25.34 8.84 31.64
CA LEU A 39 25.15 9.88 30.62
C LEU A 39 24.80 11.21 31.31
N PRO A 40 25.39 12.34 30.87
CA PRO A 40 25.00 13.66 31.37
C PRO A 40 23.52 13.93 31.02
N PRO A 41 22.82 14.73 31.80
CA PRO A 41 21.42 15.04 31.57
C PRO A 41 21.25 15.64 30.16
N LEU A 42 20.38 15.00 29.36
CA LEU A 42 20.11 15.39 27.96
C LEU A 42 19.34 16.71 27.82
N SER A 43 19.02 17.38 28.95
CA SER A 43 18.30 18.65 29.00
C SER A 43 18.84 19.78 28.08
N PRO A 44 20.19 19.97 27.88
CA PRO A 44 20.66 20.97 26.93
C PRO A 44 20.40 20.61 25.47
N LEU A 45 20.48 19.30 25.11
CA LEU A 45 20.28 18.84 23.74
C LEU A 45 18.80 18.96 23.30
N PHE A 46 17.87 18.71 24.21
CA PHE A 46 16.43 18.90 23.91
C PHE A 46 16.03 20.37 23.83
N ALA A 47 16.70 21.26 24.57
CA ALA A 47 16.47 22.70 24.45
C ALA A 47 16.95 23.28 23.10
N GLU A 48 17.99 22.71 22.53
CA GLU A 48 18.51 23.11 21.22
C GLU A 48 17.71 22.49 20.07
N ALA A 49 17.26 21.24 20.20
CA ALA A 49 16.34 20.58 19.28
C ALA A 49 14.96 21.28 19.23
N GLY A 50 14.48 21.74 20.39
CA GLY A 50 13.24 22.54 20.46
C GLY A 50 13.37 23.91 19.78
N ARG A 51 14.55 24.53 19.80
CA ARG A 51 14.79 25.81 19.08
C ARG A 51 15.01 25.59 17.59
N ALA A 52 15.62 24.46 17.19
CA ALA A 52 15.75 24.09 15.79
C ALA A 52 14.39 23.79 15.16
N ASN A 53 13.49 23.09 15.87
CA ASN A 53 12.12 22.90 15.42
C ASN A 53 11.30 24.19 15.34
N ALA A 54 11.48 25.11 16.28
CA ALA A 54 10.82 26.41 16.23
C ALA A 54 11.29 27.29 15.07
N ALA A 55 12.54 27.09 14.60
CA ALA A 55 13.08 27.77 13.42
C ALA A 55 12.70 27.08 12.09
N GLN A 56 12.24 25.84 12.13
CA GLN A 56 11.74 25.11 10.95
C GLN A 56 10.24 25.30 10.70
N GLU A 57 9.49 25.90 11.64
CA GLU A 57 8.06 26.18 11.45
C GLU A 57 7.76 27.28 10.42
N GLU A 58 8.75 28.00 9.91
CA GLU A 58 8.55 29.06 8.92
C GLU A 58 8.75 28.65 7.46
N VAL A 59 8.98 27.36 7.18
CA VAL A 59 9.04 26.80 5.83
C VAL A 59 8.13 25.57 5.71
N VAL A 60 7.00 25.58 6.39
CA VAL A 60 5.89 24.71 5.99
C VAL A 60 5.25 25.38 4.77
N GLY A 61 5.80 25.09 3.60
CA GLY A 61 5.09 25.35 2.36
C GLY A 61 3.67 24.79 2.54
N VAL A 62 2.68 25.61 2.29
CA VAL A 62 1.26 25.24 2.35
C VAL A 62 1.12 23.91 1.58
N ILE A 63 1.00 22.79 2.32
CA ILE A 63 0.66 21.51 1.70
C ILE A 63 -0.70 21.76 1.07
N PRO A 64 -0.84 21.67 -0.27
CA PRO A 64 -2.15 21.85 -0.87
C PRO A 64 -3.10 20.87 -0.20
N ALA A 65 -4.25 21.38 0.26
CA ALA A 65 -5.22 20.60 0.98
C ALA A 65 -5.56 19.33 0.19
N PHE A 66 -5.39 18.17 0.82
CA PHE A 66 -5.84 16.91 0.25
C PHE A 66 -7.30 17.04 -0.20
N PRO A 67 -7.70 16.45 -1.33
CA PRO A 67 -9.08 16.47 -1.75
C PRO A 67 -9.98 16.01 -0.61
N GLN A 68 -10.77 16.91 -0.05
CA GLN A 68 -11.71 16.55 1.00
C GLN A 68 -12.74 15.59 0.40
N LEU A 69 -12.91 14.44 1.03
CA LEU A 69 -13.99 13.52 0.68
C LEU A 69 -15.31 14.25 0.92
N SER A 70 -15.92 14.77 -0.14
CA SER A 70 -17.20 15.46 -0.04
C SER A 70 -18.27 14.48 0.45
N ALA A 71 -19.00 14.86 1.49
CA ALA A 71 -20.14 14.09 1.99
C ALA A 71 -21.36 14.10 1.05
N SER A 72 -21.29 14.85 -0.06
CA SER A 72 -22.36 14.88 -1.06
C SER A 72 -22.39 13.55 -1.83
N PRO A 73 -23.58 12.99 -2.11
CA PRO A 73 -23.68 11.82 -2.96
C PRO A 73 -23.07 12.17 -4.32
N LEU A 74 -21.93 11.54 -4.63
CA LEU A 74 -21.28 11.71 -5.91
C LEU A 74 -22.23 11.26 -7.02
N PRO A 75 -22.33 12.01 -8.14
CA PRO A 75 -23.05 11.57 -9.32
C PRO A 75 -22.53 10.20 -9.76
N MET A 76 -23.37 9.44 -10.49
CA MET A 76 -23.05 8.11 -11.00
C MET A 76 -21.56 7.95 -11.29
N ILE A 77 -20.88 7.16 -10.45
CA ILE A 77 -19.43 7.01 -10.48
C ILE A 77 -19.07 6.19 -11.71
N ASP A 78 -18.47 6.85 -12.68
CA ASP A 78 -17.85 6.24 -13.84
C ASP A 78 -16.32 6.19 -13.67
N GLY A 79 -15.64 5.59 -14.62
CA GLY A 79 -14.16 5.58 -14.62
C GLY A 79 -13.53 6.96 -14.63
N GLY A 80 -14.23 7.97 -15.14
CA GLY A 80 -13.77 9.34 -15.19
C GLY A 80 -13.53 9.96 -13.81
N SER A 81 -14.37 9.66 -12.82
CA SER A 81 -14.20 10.14 -11.44
C SER A 81 -12.93 9.57 -10.80
N ILE A 82 -12.62 8.28 -11.03
CA ILE A 82 -11.38 7.65 -10.51
C ILE A 82 -10.16 8.29 -11.16
N VAL A 83 -10.19 8.47 -12.47
CA VAL A 83 -9.09 9.10 -13.22
C VAL A 83 -8.85 10.52 -12.74
N ALA A 84 -9.92 11.34 -12.63
CA ALA A 84 -9.79 12.72 -12.19
C ALA A 84 -9.15 12.84 -10.79
N ILE A 85 -9.48 11.93 -9.85
CA ILE A 85 -8.87 11.90 -8.52
C ILE A 85 -7.39 11.52 -8.63
N ALA A 86 -7.05 10.50 -9.41
CA ALA A 86 -5.66 10.07 -9.58
C ALA A 86 -4.80 11.17 -10.22
N GLU A 87 -5.28 11.83 -11.27
CA GLU A 87 -4.62 12.96 -11.93
C GLU A 87 -4.45 14.16 -10.99
N GLN A 88 -5.44 14.44 -10.12
CA GLN A 88 -5.32 15.49 -9.11
C GLN A 88 -4.19 15.18 -8.12
N LEU A 89 -4.04 13.93 -7.69
CA LEU A 89 -2.96 13.51 -6.79
C LEU A 89 -1.58 13.60 -7.47
N ASP A 90 -1.47 13.26 -8.75
CA ASP A 90 -0.25 13.47 -9.53
C ASP A 90 0.10 14.97 -9.61
N GLY A 91 -0.90 15.83 -9.87
CA GLY A 91 -0.74 17.27 -9.89
C GLY A 91 -0.23 17.87 -8.58
N LEU A 92 -0.50 17.24 -7.43
CA LEU A 92 0.03 17.63 -6.12
C LEU A 92 1.51 17.27 -5.94
N ARG A 93 2.13 16.54 -6.87
CA ARG A 93 3.54 16.11 -6.84
C ARG A 93 3.91 15.38 -5.56
N ILE A 94 3.04 14.49 -5.11
CA ILE A 94 3.26 13.68 -3.90
C ILE A 94 4.48 12.78 -4.11
N LYS A 95 5.43 12.86 -3.17
CA LYS A 95 6.66 12.06 -3.21
C LYS A 95 7.17 11.72 -1.83
N GLU A 96 8.03 10.72 -1.75
CA GLU A 96 8.68 10.34 -0.51
C GLU A 96 9.63 11.42 0.01
N MET A 97 9.62 11.60 1.31
CA MET A 97 10.50 12.51 2.02
C MET A 97 10.89 11.89 3.37
N PRO A 98 12.18 11.46 3.53
CA PRO A 98 13.22 11.45 2.50
C PRO A 98 12.98 10.39 1.40
N PRO A 99 13.66 10.48 0.24
CA PRO A 99 13.55 9.48 -0.81
C PRO A 99 13.85 8.06 -0.31
N GLY A 100 13.13 7.05 -0.78
CA GLY A 100 13.26 5.65 -0.36
C GLY A 100 12.70 5.34 1.03
N SER A 101 11.99 6.28 1.67
CA SER A 101 11.48 6.10 3.04
C SER A 101 10.09 5.48 3.14
N ASN A 102 9.39 5.35 2.02
CA ASN A 102 7.98 4.98 1.94
C ASN A 102 7.06 5.87 2.81
N THR A 103 7.46 7.11 3.06
CA THR A 103 6.67 8.08 3.84
C THR A 103 6.87 9.49 3.30
N GLY A 104 6.00 10.41 3.71
CA GLY A 104 6.06 11.80 3.30
C GLY A 104 4.68 12.46 3.34
N PRO A 105 4.63 13.80 3.16
CA PRO A 105 3.36 14.52 3.08
C PRO A 105 2.48 13.96 1.96
N GLY A 106 1.25 13.60 2.30
CA GLY A 106 0.30 12.96 1.38
C GLY A 106 0.38 11.43 1.39
N ILE A 107 1.56 10.82 1.50
CA ILE A 107 1.71 9.35 1.55
C ILE A 107 1.09 8.80 2.84
N VAL A 108 1.26 9.48 3.96
CA VAL A 108 0.67 9.11 5.26
C VAL A 108 -0.85 8.97 5.21
N GLU A 109 -1.52 9.70 4.31
CA GLU A 109 -2.97 9.61 4.11
C GLU A 109 -3.38 8.33 3.36
N PHE A 110 -2.49 7.79 2.52
CA PHE A 110 -2.73 6.53 1.83
C PHE A 110 -2.49 5.34 2.76
N THR A 111 -1.45 5.40 3.59
CA THR A 111 -0.89 4.29 4.35
C THR A 111 -1.37 4.22 5.80
N ASP A 112 -2.25 5.13 6.24
CA ASP A 112 -2.59 5.32 7.66
C ASP A 112 -1.33 5.53 8.54
N GLY A 113 -0.32 6.23 7.99
CA GLY A 113 0.94 6.54 8.67
C GLY A 113 1.98 5.42 8.68
N ASN A 114 1.74 4.27 8.02
CA ASN A 114 2.73 3.19 7.95
C ASN A 114 3.79 3.50 6.88
N ALA A 115 5.06 3.20 7.19
CA ALA A 115 6.16 3.29 6.24
C ALA A 115 6.30 1.97 5.48
N GLU A 116 5.54 1.79 4.42
CA GLU A 116 5.47 0.56 3.61
C GLU A 116 5.35 0.90 2.11
N ALA A 117 5.56 -0.08 1.23
CA ALA A 117 5.35 0.12 -0.20
C ALA A 117 3.89 0.46 -0.47
N TRP A 118 3.62 1.65 -1.00
CA TRP A 118 2.30 2.28 -0.98
C TRP A 118 1.55 2.34 -2.32
N CYS A 119 1.97 1.57 -3.33
CA CYS A 119 1.24 1.53 -4.61
C CYS A 119 -0.20 0.99 -4.45
N ALA A 120 -0.40 -0.05 -3.63
CA ALA A 120 -1.71 -0.61 -3.36
C ALA A 120 -2.56 0.30 -2.46
N ASP A 121 -1.92 0.99 -1.51
CA ASP A 121 -2.57 1.99 -0.65
C ASP A 121 -3.06 3.20 -1.45
N PHE A 122 -2.25 3.70 -2.40
CA PHE A 122 -2.65 4.75 -3.33
C PHE A 122 -3.92 4.35 -4.10
N VAL A 123 -3.94 3.16 -4.72
CA VAL A 123 -5.11 2.65 -5.44
C VAL A 123 -6.32 2.52 -4.51
N SER A 124 -6.12 1.98 -3.30
CA SER A 124 -7.17 1.84 -2.29
C SER A 124 -7.77 3.19 -1.90
N TRP A 125 -6.91 4.19 -1.70
CA TRP A 125 -7.34 5.55 -1.36
C TRP A 125 -8.13 6.20 -2.50
N VAL A 126 -7.62 6.11 -3.75
CA VAL A 126 -8.29 6.65 -4.94
C VAL A 126 -9.67 6.03 -5.11
N LEU A 127 -9.79 4.71 -5.00
CA LEU A 127 -11.08 4.03 -5.10
C LEU A 127 -12.04 4.41 -3.97
N ARG A 128 -11.54 4.56 -2.74
CA ARG A 128 -12.33 5.06 -1.61
C ARG A 128 -12.84 6.47 -1.87
N ALA A 129 -11.97 7.38 -2.31
CA ALA A 129 -12.31 8.77 -2.64
C ALA A 129 -13.36 8.83 -3.76
N ALA A 130 -13.29 7.92 -4.73
CA ALA A 130 -14.29 7.77 -5.79
C ALA A 130 -15.57 7.04 -5.33
N GLY A 131 -15.78 6.75 -4.04
CA GLY A 131 -16.95 6.04 -3.53
C GLY A 131 -17.01 4.55 -3.90
N ARG A 132 -15.88 3.94 -4.24
CA ARG A 132 -15.73 2.50 -4.57
C ARG A 132 -14.70 1.80 -3.69
N PRO A 133 -14.77 1.92 -2.35
CA PRO A 133 -13.78 1.35 -1.47
C PRO A 133 -13.68 -0.17 -1.63
N PHE A 134 -12.48 -0.69 -1.48
CA PHE A 134 -12.32 -2.11 -1.23
C PHE A 134 -13.03 -2.51 0.07
N THR A 135 -13.19 -3.79 0.29
CA THR A 135 -13.75 -4.38 1.53
C THR A 135 -12.88 -5.55 1.96
N GLY A 136 -12.79 -5.77 3.27
CA GLY A 136 -12.00 -6.88 3.81
C GLY A 136 -10.49 -6.61 3.89
N GLY A 137 -10.08 -5.35 3.78
CA GLY A 137 -8.69 -4.92 4.02
C GLY A 137 -8.29 -4.97 5.50
N ALA A 138 -7.19 -4.31 5.85
CA ALA A 138 -6.70 -4.23 7.22
C ALA A 138 -7.84 -3.84 8.18
N SER A 139 -8.03 -4.63 9.24
CA SER A 139 -9.13 -4.47 10.20
C SER A 139 -10.54 -4.50 9.57
N GLY A 140 -10.71 -5.19 8.42
CA GLY A 140 -11.97 -5.23 7.67
C GLY A 140 -12.29 -3.95 6.91
N GLY A 141 -11.36 -3.01 6.86
CA GLY A 141 -11.50 -1.69 6.26
C GLY A 141 -11.37 -1.65 4.73
N TRP A 142 -11.20 -0.44 4.24
CA TRP A 142 -11.13 -0.12 2.81
C TRP A 142 -9.74 -0.27 2.20
N ARG A 143 -8.70 -0.33 3.03
CA ARG A 143 -7.29 -0.32 2.60
C ARG A 143 -6.80 -1.74 2.34
N LEU A 144 -6.33 -2.01 1.12
CA LEU A 144 -5.57 -3.20 0.75
C LEU A 144 -4.12 -2.76 0.49
N ALA A 145 -3.21 -3.09 1.42
CA ALA A 145 -1.80 -2.68 1.34
C ALA A 145 -0.95 -3.58 0.43
N TRP A 146 -1.50 -4.72 -0.02
CA TRP A 146 -0.77 -5.68 -0.83
C TRP A 146 -1.37 -5.82 -2.23
N THR A 147 -0.52 -5.75 -3.25
CA THR A 147 -0.94 -5.84 -4.66
C THR A 147 -1.62 -7.16 -4.99
N LEU A 148 -1.23 -8.26 -4.33
CA LEU A 148 -1.88 -9.56 -4.49
C LEU A 148 -3.29 -9.57 -3.90
N ASP A 149 -3.54 -8.84 -2.82
CA ASP A 149 -4.88 -8.74 -2.23
C ASP A 149 -5.79 -7.88 -3.11
N VAL A 150 -5.26 -6.82 -3.74
CA VAL A 150 -5.98 -6.05 -4.76
C VAL A 150 -6.40 -6.95 -5.91
N ARG A 151 -5.47 -7.73 -6.48
CA ARG A 151 -5.80 -8.69 -7.56
C ARG A 151 -6.84 -9.71 -7.11
N ARG A 152 -6.65 -10.31 -5.94
CA ARG A 152 -7.57 -11.33 -5.37
C ARG A 152 -8.96 -10.75 -5.18
N TRP A 153 -9.06 -9.54 -4.64
CA TRP A 153 -10.34 -8.86 -4.40
C TRP A 153 -11.17 -8.73 -5.69
N PHE A 154 -10.54 -8.34 -6.80
CA PHE A 154 -11.20 -8.27 -8.11
C PHE A 154 -11.52 -9.66 -8.67
N ALA A 155 -10.60 -10.62 -8.54
CA ALA A 155 -10.77 -11.98 -9.07
C ALA A 155 -11.94 -12.72 -8.40
N GLU A 156 -12.04 -12.68 -7.07
CA GLU A 156 -13.13 -13.30 -6.30
C GLU A 156 -14.51 -12.75 -6.65
N ARG A 157 -14.55 -11.54 -7.16
CA ARG A 157 -15.80 -10.87 -7.59
C ARG A 157 -16.09 -10.97 -9.08
N GLY A 158 -15.26 -11.73 -9.83
CA GLY A 158 -15.38 -11.87 -11.29
C GLY A 158 -15.08 -10.56 -12.05
N MET A 159 -14.42 -9.61 -11.38
CA MET A 159 -14.12 -8.27 -11.92
C MET A 159 -12.67 -8.15 -12.42
N PHE A 160 -11.88 -9.21 -12.38
CA PHE A 160 -10.53 -9.26 -12.95
C PHE A 160 -10.54 -9.88 -14.35
N ARG A 161 -9.73 -9.33 -15.25
CA ARG A 161 -9.50 -9.87 -16.59
C ARG A 161 -8.00 -9.98 -16.83
N GLU A 162 -7.56 -11.18 -17.18
CA GLU A 162 -6.17 -11.42 -17.59
C GLU A 162 -5.85 -10.59 -18.84
N ARG A 163 -4.60 -10.14 -18.98
CA ARG A 163 -4.11 -9.23 -20.02
C ARG A 163 -4.59 -9.58 -21.43
N LEU A 164 -4.50 -10.86 -21.83
CA LEU A 164 -4.78 -11.29 -23.22
C LEU A 164 -6.27 -11.15 -23.62
N VAL A 165 -7.18 -11.19 -22.64
CA VAL A 165 -8.64 -11.11 -22.86
C VAL A 165 -9.23 -9.79 -22.34
N ALA A 166 -8.38 -8.91 -21.79
CA ALA A 166 -8.83 -7.64 -21.24
C ALA A 166 -9.14 -6.61 -22.35
N ASP A 167 -10.07 -5.71 -22.03
CA ASP A 167 -10.36 -4.49 -22.75
C ASP A 167 -10.37 -3.34 -21.73
N PRO A 168 -9.15 -2.86 -21.34
CA PRO A 168 -9.01 -1.87 -20.29
C PRO A 168 -9.71 -0.57 -20.61
N LYS A 169 -10.27 0.06 -19.60
CA LYS A 169 -10.97 1.34 -19.68
C LYS A 169 -10.38 2.31 -18.65
N PRO A 170 -10.53 3.62 -18.87
CA PRO A 170 -10.20 4.60 -17.84
C PRO A 170 -10.86 4.27 -16.51
N GLY A 171 -10.10 4.32 -15.42
CA GLY A 171 -10.52 3.96 -14.07
C GLY A 171 -10.37 2.47 -13.71
N ASP A 172 -10.01 1.59 -14.65
CA ASP A 172 -9.59 0.22 -14.31
C ASP A 172 -8.28 0.26 -13.51
N VAL A 173 -8.07 -0.75 -12.68
CA VAL A 173 -6.81 -0.97 -11.94
C VAL A 173 -5.94 -1.93 -12.73
N VAL A 174 -4.78 -1.50 -13.18
CA VAL A 174 -3.77 -2.39 -13.78
C VAL A 174 -3.00 -3.10 -12.67
N TRP A 175 -2.81 -4.42 -12.81
CA TRP A 175 -1.97 -5.23 -11.94
C TRP A 175 -0.76 -5.74 -12.71
N PHE A 176 0.43 -5.49 -12.16
CA PHE A 176 1.71 -5.89 -12.73
C PHE A 176 2.24 -7.14 -12.02
N THR A 177 2.85 -8.04 -12.79
CA THR A 177 3.37 -9.35 -12.30
C THR A 177 4.54 -9.22 -11.34
N PHE A 178 5.23 -8.08 -11.34
CA PHE A 178 6.33 -7.78 -10.43
C PHE A 178 5.89 -7.16 -9.09
N GLY A 179 4.58 -7.20 -8.77
CA GLY A 179 4.09 -6.74 -7.47
C GLY A 179 3.79 -5.25 -7.42
N HIS A 180 3.21 -4.69 -8.49
CA HIS A 180 2.81 -3.29 -8.58
C HIS A 180 1.38 -3.14 -9.09
N VAL A 181 0.77 -1.98 -8.84
CA VAL A 181 -0.57 -1.61 -9.31
C VAL A 181 -0.66 -0.12 -9.62
N GLY A 182 -1.57 0.24 -10.54
CA GLY A 182 -1.87 1.63 -10.89
C GLY A 182 -3.29 1.81 -11.40
N ILE A 183 -3.68 3.05 -11.65
CA ILE A 183 -4.98 3.42 -12.24
C ILE A 183 -4.79 3.65 -13.74
N VAL A 184 -5.58 3.00 -14.57
CA VAL A 184 -5.62 3.26 -16.01
C VAL A 184 -6.25 4.63 -16.25
N ARG A 185 -5.47 5.56 -16.77
CA ARG A 185 -5.89 6.90 -17.13
C ARG A 185 -6.52 6.93 -18.52
N ARG A 186 -5.89 6.28 -19.47
CA ARG A 186 -6.33 6.14 -20.87
C ARG A 186 -6.00 4.75 -21.39
N ALA A 187 -6.81 4.24 -22.27
CA ALA A 187 -6.53 2.98 -22.96
C ALA A 187 -6.91 3.05 -24.43
N THR A 188 -6.04 2.49 -25.27
CA THR A 188 -6.24 2.23 -26.70
C THR A 188 -5.96 0.75 -26.97
N PRO A 189 -6.20 0.21 -28.17
CA PRO A 189 -5.83 -1.17 -28.49
C PRO A 189 -4.34 -1.48 -28.30
N THR A 190 -3.47 -0.48 -28.39
CA THR A 190 -2.00 -0.64 -28.36
C THR A 190 -1.32 0.01 -27.17
N THR A 191 -1.89 1.06 -26.58
CA THR A 191 -1.25 1.86 -25.53
C THR A 191 -2.16 2.01 -24.33
N ILE A 192 -1.63 1.88 -23.13
CA ILE A 192 -2.27 2.34 -21.89
C ILE A 192 -1.42 3.42 -21.24
N GLU A 193 -2.09 4.42 -20.68
CA GLU A 193 -1.51 5.41 -19.79
C GLU A 193 -2.05 5.17 -18.38
N THR A 194 -1.20 5.33 -17.38
CA THR A 194 -1.54 5.07 -15.98
C THR A 194 -1.13 6.21 -15.08
N VAL A 195 -1.76 6.30 -13.91
CA VAL A 195 -1.26 7.05 -12.75
C VAL A 195 -0.96 6.04 -11.65
N GLU A 196 0.26 6.08 -11.13
CA GLU A 196 0.79 5.08 -10.21
C GLU A 196 1.36 5.71 -8.95
N GLY A 197 1.01 5.17 -7.79
CA GLY A 197 1.65 5.51 -6.52
C GLY A 197 2.89 4.66 -6.30
N ASN A 198 3.86 5.19 -5.55
CA ASN A 198 5.13 4.52 -5.26
C ASN A 198 5.88 4.07 -6.53
N SER A 199 5.81 4.89 -7.56
CA SER A 199 6.59 4.71 -8.78
C SER A 199 7.70 5.76 -8.81
N ASN A 200 8.96 5.32 -8.66
CA ASN A 200 10.11 6.20 -8.41
C ASN A 200 9.90 7.11 -7.19
N ASP A 201 9.44 6.55 -6.08
CA ASP A 201 9.19 7.24 -4.81
C ASP A 201 8.13 8.36 -4.91
N ALA A 202 7.25 8.33 -5.91
CA ALA A 202 6.27 9.39 -6.16
C ALA A 202 4.94 8.85 -6.70
N VAL A 203 3.93 9.74 -6.77
CA VAL A 203 2.82 9.58 -7.69
C VAL A 203 3.29 10.06 -9.06
N SER A 204 3.13 9.25 -10.10
CA SER A 204 3.62 9.58 -11.44
C SER A 204 2.80 8.92 -12.55
N GLU A 205 2.79 9.56 -13.73
CA GLU A 205 2.19 9.04 -14.94
C GLU A 205 3.16 8.14 -15.70
N HIS A 206 2.64 7.08 -16.31
CA HIS A 206 3.40 6.17 -17.16
C HIS A 206 2.64 5.84 -18.43
N THR A 207 3.38 5.48 -19.50
CA THR A 207 2.84 5.01 -20.77
C THR A 207 3.41 3.64 -21.11
N TYR A 208 2.56 2.71 -21.45
CA TYR A 208 2.92 1.34 -21.85
C TYR A 208 2.43 1.07 -23.26
N ASP A 209 3.35 1.17 -24.22
CA ASP A 209 3.08 0.78 -25.60
C ASP A 209 3.06 -0.74 -25.74
N SER A 210 2.31 -1.21 -26.72
CA SER A 210 2.14 -2.66 -26.98
C SER A 210 1.77 -3.44 -25.72
N TRP A 211 0.92 -2.87 -24.89
CA TRP A 211 0.61 -3.40 -23.55
C TRP A 211 0.16 -4.86 -23.54
N ARG A 212 -0.50 -5.34 -24.63
CA ARG A 212 -0.90 -6.74 -24.74
C ARG A 212 0.28 -7.72 -24.84
N LEU A 213 1.43 -7.25 -25.34
CA LEU A 213 2.67 -8.02 -25.44
C LEU A 213 3.56 -7.89 -24.20
N ASN A 214 3.31 -6.88 -23.36
CA ASN A 214 4.09 -6.63 -22.14
C ASN A 214 3.75 -7.67 -21.07
N THR A 215 4.64 -8.64 -20.85
CA THR A 215 4.46 -9.73 -19.88
C THR A 215 4.46 -9.26 -18.44
N ASN A 216 4.94 -8.04 -18.17
CA ASN A 216 4.86 -7.42 -16.84
C ASN A 216 3.43 -7.00 -16.48
N ILE A 217 2.54 -6.83 -17.43
CA ILE A 217 1.12 -6.57 -17.18
C ILE A 217 0.41 -7.92 -17.03
N GLY A 218 -0.09 -8.22 -15.85
CA GLY A 218 -0.83 -9.46 -15.58
C GLY A 218 -2.30 -9.36 -15.96
N GLY A 219 -2.93 -8.21 -15.72
CA GLY A 219 -4.33 -8.00 -16.04
C GLY A 219 -4.91 -6.73 -15.43
N PHE A 220 -6.24 -6.63 -15.44
CA PHE A 220 -6.98 -5.44 -15.05
C PHE A 220 -8.18 -5.77 -14.17
N GLY A 221 -8.33 -5.03 -13.08
CA GLY A 221 -9.50 -5.02 -12.22
C GLY A 221 -10.45 -3.87 -12.60
N ARG A 222 -11.74 -4.15 -12.77
CA ARG A 222 -12.74 -3.13 -13.10
C ARG A 222 -13.61 -2.81 -11.88
N PRO A 223 -13.44 -1.63 -11.23
CA PRO A 223 -14.20 -1.26 -10.05
C PRO A 223 -15.71 -1.04 -10.31
N PHE A 224 -16.07 -0.83 -11.58
CA PHE A 224 -17.47 -0.73 -12.00
C PHE A 224 -17.86 -2.06 -12.62
N GLY A 225 -18.61 -2.89 -11.91
CA GLY A 225 -19.22 -4.05 -12.54
C GLY A 225 -19.98 -3.61 -13.79
N ASN A 226 -19.92 -4.39 -14.88
CA ASN A 226 -20.84 -4.19 -15.99
C ASN A 226 -22.25 -4.21 -15.41
N ALA A 227 -22.94 -3.07 -15.39
CA ALA A 227 -24.33 -2.97 -14.96
C ALA A 227 -25.25 -3.95 -15.73
N ALA A 228 -24.81 -4.44 -16.89
CA ALA A 228 -25.46 -5.44 -17.71
C ALA A 228 -25.52 -6.84 -17.07
N HIS A 229 -24.57 -7.22 -16.18
CA HIS A 229 -24.56 -8.57 -15.58
C HIS A 229 -25.42 -8.72 -14.32
N VAL A 230 -25.84 -7.62 -13.71
CA VAL A 230 -26.72 -7.68 -12.51
C VAL A 230 -28.19 -7.89 -12.89
N GLN A 231 -28.60 -7.46 -14.07
CA GLN A 231 -29.96 -7.67 -14.56
C GLN A 231 -30.22 -9.11 -15.04
N ASP A 232 -29.22 -9.78 -15.60
CA ASP A 232 -29.39 -11.12 -16.17
C ASP A 232 -29.52 -12.23 -15.10
N ARG A 233 -28.99 -12.00 -13.89
CA ARG A 233 -29.16 -12.96 -12.77
C ARG A 233 -30.53 -12.89 -12.08
N ARG A 234 -31.31 -11.81 -12.27
CA ARG A 234 -32.66 -11.70 -11.70
C ARG A 234 -33.73 -12.38 -12.54
N ILE A 235 -33.48 -12.64 -13.83
CA ILE A 235 -34.42 -13.29 -14.73
C ILE A 235 -34.35 -14.83 -14.63
N ALA A 236 -33.23 -15.39 -14.16
CA ALA A 236 -33.04 -16.84 -14.04
C ALA A 236 -33.64 -17.49 -12.77
N ILE A 237 -34.28 -16.71 -11.87
CA ILE A 237 -34.83 -17.21 -10.61
C ILE A 237 -36.39 -17.22 -10.63
N THR A 238 -37.01 -16.76 -11.70
CA THR A 238 -38.48 -16.70 -11.82
C THR A 238 -39.04 -17.49 -13.00
N SER A 239 -38.44 -18.58 -13.40
CA SER A 239 -39.00 -19.55 -14.35
C SER A 239 -38.90 -20.96 -13.82
#